data_99b0b6b9f1cee5a11487dbbf4333c101
#
_entry.id   99b0b6b9f1cee5a11487dbbf4333c101
#
_cell.length_a   1.000
_cell.length_b   1.000
_cell.length_c   1.000
_cell.angle_alpha   90.00
_cell.angle_beta   90.00
_cell.angle_gamma   90.00
#
_symmetry.space_group_name_H-M   'P 1'
#
loop_
_entity.id
_entity.type
_entity.pdbx_description
1 polymer ?
#
loop_
_entity_poly.entity_id
_entity_poly.type
_entity_poly.pdbx_seq_one_letter_code
_entity_poly.pdbx_strand_id
1 'polypeptide(L)'
;MIPIVSGPEASVDKARELAAGGEGVCVPPTLLTSLGQVPGPVVSWAGYPTGQHHSLIKASEARLAVQCGASMVLVVPDPAAVVAGTSTALITELVTTREAVPHPASLALVLDTDLFAADVIARTAEHAQAAGFDAVVVKKETPQLALPTYVWDEANAGLLVR
;
A
#
# COMPACT_ATOMS: atom_id res chain seq x y z
N MET A 1 -8.98 -8.33 -10.10
CA MET A 1 -7.94 -7.26 -10.17
C MET A 1 -8.54 -5.97 -9.65
N ILE A 2 -7.92 -5.32 -8.69
CA ILE A 2 -8.37 -4.01 -8.19
C ILE A 2 -7.79 -2.93 -9.11
N PRO A 3 -8.62 -2.20 -9.88
CA PRO A 3 -8.12 -1.14 -10.78
C PRO A 3 -7.55 0.04 -9.99
N ILE A 4 -6.53 0.68 -10.57
CA ILE A 4 -5.85 1.85 -9.98
C ILE A 4 -6.23 3.10 -10.78
N VAL A 5 -6.70 4.12 -10.08
CA VAL A 5 -6.94 5.46 -10.63
C VAL A 5 -5.86 6.39 -10.10
N SER A 6 -5.06 6.93 -10.99
CA SER A 6 -3.95 7.82 -10.60
C SER A 6 -3.64 8.83 -11.70
N GLY A 7 -2.73 9.76 -11.39
CA GLY A 7 -2.27 10.76 -12.35
C GLY A 7 -3.25 11.91 -12.59
N PRO A 8 -3.00 12.74 -13.62
CA PRO A 8 -3.76 13.98 -13.85
C PRO A 8 -5.21 13.75 -14.27
N GLU A 9 -5.54 12.54 -14.72
CA GLU A 9 -6.90 12.16 -15.13
C GLU A 9 -7.70 11.46 -14.03
N ALA A 10 -7.14 11.37 -12.82
CA ALA A 10 -7.82 10.76 -11.69
C ALA A 10 -9.06 11.59 -11.30
N SER A 11 -10.22 10.92 -11.28
CA SER A 11 -11.47 11.55 -10.89
C SER A 11 -12.36 10.60 -10.11
N VAL A 12 -13.29 11.18 -9.34
CA VAL A 12 -14.28 10.41 -8.57
C VAL A 12 -15.19 9.60 -9.49
N ASP A 13 -15.62 10.17 -10.61
CA ASP A 13 -16.50 9.49 -11.55
C ASP A 13 -15.83 8.26 -12.17
N LYS A 14 -14.57 8.40 -12.59
CA LYS A 14 -13.78 7.27 -13.10
C LYS A 14 -13.58 6.18 -12.05
N ALA A 15 -13.31 6.59 -10.79
CA ALA A 15 -13.15 5.64 -9.71
C ALA A 15 -14.45 4.86 -9.41
N ARG A 16 -15.59 5.53 -9.42
CA ARG A 16 -16.90 4.89 -9.24
C ARG A 16 -17.25 3.95 -10.38
N GLU A 17 -16.97 4.35 -11.62
CA GLU A 17 -17.16 3.51 -12.80
C GLU A 17 -16.36 2.21 -12.70
N LEU A 18 -15.09 2.29 -12.37
CA LEU A 18 -14.22 1.12 -12.24
C LEU A 18 -14.59 0.24 -11.04
N ALA A 19 -15.07 0.81 -9.94
CA ALA A 19 -15.54 0.06 -8.79
C ALA A 19 -16.89 -0.63 -8.98
N ALA A 20 -17.67 -0.26 -10.00
CA ALA A 20 -19.04 -0.77 -10.20
C ALA A 20 -19.10 -2.30 -10.37
N GLY A 21 -18.03 -2.93 -10.83
CA GLY A 21 -17.91 -4.38 -10.95
C GLY A 21 -17.77 -5.13 -9.61
N GLY A 22 -17.58 -4.42 -8.49
CA GLY A 22 -17.45 -5.03 -7.16
C GLY A 22 -16.05 -5.50 -6.79
N GLU A 23 -15.07 -5.36 -7.67
CA GLU A 23 -13.66 -5.70 -7.39
C GLU A 23 -12.94 -4.66 -6.51
N GLY A 24 -13.60 -3.54 -6.24
CA GLY A 24 -13.02 -2.40 -5.51
C GLY A 24 -12.27 -1.45 -6.42
N VAL A 25 -11.56 -0.50 -5.83
CA VAL A 25 -10.75 0.49 -6.57
C VAL A 25 -9.61 1.01 -5.69
N CYS A 26 -8.47 1.27 -6.30
CA CYS A 26 -7.34 1.94 -5.67
C CYS A 26 -7.29 3.41 -6.16
N VAL A 27 -7.32 4.35 -5.21
CA VAL A 27 -7.42 5.79 -5.51
C VAL A 27 -6.41 6.61 -4.72
N PRO A 28 -5.98 7.77 -5.22
CA PRO A 28 -5.16 8.69 -4.44
C PRO A 28 -5.90 9.17 -3.18
N PRO A 29 -5.19 9.49 -2.10
CA PRO A 29 -5.78 9.96 -0.84
C PRO A 29 -6.73 11.17 -1.02
N THR A 30 -6.44 12.03 -1.98
CA THR A 30 -7.25 13.23 -2.29
C THR A 30 -8.66 12.94 -2.77
N LEU A 31 -8.92 11.75 -3.32
CA LEU A 31 -10.26 11.37 -3.82
C LEU A 31 -11.12 10.67 -2.77
N LEU A 32 -10.54 10.16 -1.68
CA LEU A 32 -11.24 9.31 -0.71
C LEU A 32 -12.48 9.97 -0.14
N THR A 33 -12.37 11.22 0.33
CA THR A 33 -13.50 11.92 0.95
C THR A 33 -14.69 12.10 0.01
N SER A 34 -14.42 12.33 -1.27
CA SER A 34 -15.45 12.56 -2.29
C SER A 34 -15.95 11.28 -2.95
N LEU A 35 -15.22 10.18 -2.81
CA LEU A 35 -15.56 8.91 -3.43
C LEU A 35 -16.88 8.35 -2.88
N GLY A 36 -17.08 8.45 -1.56
CA GLY A 36 -18.22 7.86 -0.89
C GLY A 36 -18.17 6.33 -0.89
N GLN A 37 -19.31 5.71 -0.71
CA GLN A 37 -19.42 4.25 -0.75
C GLN A 37 -19.41 3.72 -2.17
N VAL A 38 -18.57 2.73 -2.42
CA VAL A 38 -18.49 1.99 -3.69
C VAL A 38 -18.51 0.48 -3.39
N PRO A 39 -18.90 -0.37 -4.35
CA PRO A 39 -18.79 -1.80 -4.21
C PRO A 39 -17.34 -2.27 -4.08
N GLY A 40 -17.08 -3.21 -3.17
CA GLY A 40 -15.76 -3.80 -2.95
C GLY A 40 -14.80 -2.95 -2.12
N PRO A 41 -13.54 -3.39 -1.99
CA PRO A 41 -12.53 -2.72 -1.19
C PRO A 41 -12.09 -1.39 -1.80
N VAL A 42 -11.95 -0.38 -0.95
CA VAL A 42 -11.30 0.89 -1.30
C VAL A 42 -9.86 0.85 -0.80
N VAL A 43 -8.93 0.98 -1.74
CA VAL A 43 -7.49 0.98 -1.48
C VAL A 43 -6.94 2.38 -1.71
N SER A 44 -6.01 2.81 -0.87
CA SER A 44 -5.25 4.05 -1.07
C SER A 44 -3.79 3.84 -0.66
N TRP A 45 -2.99 4.87 -0.69
CA TRP A 45 -1.57 4.76 -0.36
C TRP A 45 -1.12 5.83 0.63
N ALA A 46 0.04 5.58 1.24
CA ALA A 46 0.75 6.51 2.10
C ALA A 46 2.25 6.51 1.76
N GLY A 47 2.85 7.69 1.71
CA GLY A 47 4.27 7.86 1.38
C GLY A 47 4.64 7.71 -0.09
N TYR A 48 3.67 7.58 -0.97
CA TYR A 48 3.91 7.47 -2.42
C TYR A 48 4.35 8.82 -3.02
N PRO A 49 5.27 8.83 -4.02
CA PRO A 49 5.92 7.66 -4.62
C PRO A 49 7.22 7.24 -3.94
N THR A 50 7.90 8.10 -3.20
CA THR A 50 9.31 7.92 -2.81
C THR A 50 9.51 7.17 -1.50
N GLY A 51 8.53 7.15 -0.62
CA GLY A 51 8.65 6.64 0.75
C GLY A 51 9.52 7.52 1.68
N GLN A 52 10.12 8.58 1.17
CA GLN A 52 11.06 9.45 1.89
C GLN A 52 10.40 10.58 2.68
N HIS A 53 9.24 10.29 3.25
CA HIS A 53 8.57 11.17 4.20
C HIS A 53 8.86 10.68 5.63
N HIS A 54 8.81 11.58 6.59
CA HIS A 54 8.93 11.21 8.00
C HIS A 54 7.89 10.14 8.37
N SER A 55 8.26 9.14 9.18
CA SER A 55 7.38 8.02 9.54
C SER A 55 6.04 8.47 10.13
N LEU A 56 6.03 9.52 10.95
CA LEU A 56 4.79 10.09 11.49
C LEU A 56 3.88 10.71 10.43
N ILE A 57 4.45 11.28 9.37
CA ILE A 57 3.65 11.83 8.26
C ILE A 57 3.01 10.69 7.47
N LYS A 58 3.76 9.64 7.15
CA LYS A 58 3.20 8.45 6.48
C LYS A 58 2.14 7.75 7.32
N ALA A 59 2.38 7.61 8.61
CA ALA A 59 1.40 7.05 9.55
C ALA A 59 0.12 7.90 9.61
N SER A 60 0.26 9.22 9.63
CA SER A 60 -0.88 10.15 9.63
C SER A 60 -1.66 10.08 8.31
N GLU A 61 -0.96 9.99 7.16
CA GLU A 61 -1.59 9.81 5.85
C GLU A 61 -2.37 8.50 5.79
N ALA A 62 -1.78 7.40 6.26
CA ALA A 62 -2.42 6.10 6.31
C ALA A 62 -3.68 6.10 7.21
N ARG A 63 -3.58 6.71 8.40
CA ARG A 63 -4.72 6.86 9.31
C ARG A 63 -5.84 7.69 8.68
N LEU A 64 -5.50 8.82 8.08
CA LEU A 64 -6.47 9.68 7.42
C LEU A 64 -7.15 8.97 6.25
N ALA A 65 -6.39 8.20 5.46
CA ALA A 65 -6.96 7.40 4.39
C ALA A 65 -8.06 6.45 4.90
N VAL A 66 -7.80 5.75 6.00
CA VAL A 66 -8.79 4.85 6.62
C VAL A 66 -9.99 5.63 7.17
N GLN A 67 -9.77 6.75 7.82
CA GLN A 67 -10.86 7.63 8.30
C GLN A 67 -11.73 8.16 7.17
N CYS A 68 -11.16 8.31 5.97
CA CYS A 68 -11.87 8.73 4.76
C CYS A 68 -12.45 7.56 3.94
N GLY A 69 -12.40 6.33 4.44
CA GLY A 69 -13.09 5.19 3.86
C GLY A 69 -12.22 4.13 3.21
N ALA A 70 -10.90 4.24 3.22
CA ALA A 70 -10.03 3.18 2.75
C ALA A 70 -10.12 1.95 3.68
N SER A 71 -10.27 0.77 3.09
CA SER A 71 -10.22 -0.52 3.81
C SER A 71 -8.82 -1.13 3.80
N MET A 72 -7.97 -0.69 2.88
CA MET A 72 -6.56 -1.08 2.80
C MET A 72 -5.70 0.12 2.40
N VAL A 73 -4.52 0.25 3.02
CA VAL A 73 -3.54 1.28 2.67
C VAL A 73 -2.23 0.63 2.24
N LEU A 74 -1.75 1.03 1.06
CA LEU A 74 -0.43 0.66 0.53
C LEU A 74 0.60 1.64 1.11
N VAL A 75 1.58 1.13 1.84
CA VAL A 75 2.61 1.95 2.47
C VAL A 75 3.92 1.83 1.69
N VAL A 76 4.45 2.95 1.24
CA VAL A 76 5.76 3.01 0.59
C VAL A 76 6.82 3.25 1.66
N PRO A 77 7.72 2.29 1.92
CA PRO A 77 8.76 2.44 2.93
C PRO A 77 9.89 3.37 2.46
N ASP A 78 10.65 3.92 3.40
CA ASP A 78 11.90 4.59 3.08
C ASP A 78 12.90 3.59 2.48
N PRO A 79 13.32 3.77 1.21
CA PRO A 79 14.19 2.81 0.54
C PRO A 79 15.56 2.66 1.22
N ALA A 80 16.09 3.71 1.83
CA ALA A 80 17.34 3.64 2.57
C ALA A 80 17.20 2.75 3.82
N ALA A 81 16.08 2.85 4.52
CA ALA A 81 15.80 2.01 5.68
C ALA A 81 15.61 0.53 5.29
N VAL A 82 14.96 0.26 4.15
CA VAL A 82 14.79 -1.09 3.60
C VAL A 82 16.13 -1.73 3.27
N VAL A 83 17.02 -1.02 2.58
CA VAL A 83 18.35 -1.53 2.20
C VAL A 83 19.22 -1.76 3.44
N ALA A 84 19.18 -0.87 4.43
CA ALA A 84 19.91 -1.04 5.68
C ALA A 84 19.46 -2.26 6.51
N GLY A 85 18.22 -2.70 6.33
CA GLY A 85 17.69 -4.00 6.76
C GLY A 85 17.42 -4.14 8.25
N THR A 86 18.41 -3.99 9.09
CA THR A 86 18.30 -4.13 10.56
C THR A 86 18.21 -2.78 11.27
N SER A 87 17.97 -1.71 10.51
CA SER A 87 17.91 -0.38 11.09
C SER A 87 16.66 -0.22 11.95
N THR A 88 16.84 0.38 13.10
CA THR A 88 15.73 0.80 13.99
C THR A 88 14.71 1.66 13.21
N ALA A 89 15.17 2.39 12.19
CA ALA A 89 14.33 3.24 11.36
C ALA A 89 13.22 2.47 10.62
N LEU A 90 13.55 1.33 9.99
CA LEU A 90 12.53 0.51 9.31
C LEU A 90 11.50 -0.03 10.30
N ILE A 91 11.95 -0.63 11.39
CA ILE A 91 11.04 -1.20 12.39
C ILE A 91 10.16 -0.12 13.01
N THR A 92 10.73 1.03 13.35
CA THR A 92 9.97 2.17 13.88
C THR A 92 8.90 2.63 12.90
N GLU A 93 9.23 2.74 11.61
CA GLU A 93 8.27 3.13 10.57
C GLU A 93 7.10 2.14 10.48
N LEU A 94 7.40 0.84 10.40
CA LEU A 94 6.37 -0.20 10.28
C LEU A 94 5.46 -0.23 11.51
N VAL A 95 6.02 -0.22 12.71
CA VAL A 95 5.26 -0.24 13.97
C VAL A 95 4.41 1.02 14.12
N THR A 96 5.01 2.20 13.88
CA THR A 96 4.29 3.48 13.97
C THR A 96 3.10 3.52 13.00
N THR A 97 3.27 3.01 11.79
CA THR A 97 2.18 2.96 10.81
C THR A 97 1.08 1.98 11.25
N ARG A 98 1.44 0.79 11.75
CA ARG A 98 0.44 -0.17 12.23
C ARG A 98 -0.34 0.35 13.43
N GLU A 99 0.32 1.01 14.37
CA GLU A 99 -0.35 1.63 15.52
C GLU A 99 -1.32 2.74 15.11
N ALA A 100 -1.00 3.49 14.07
CA ALA A 100 -1.88 4.54 13.55
C ALA A 100 -3.12 3.99 12.82
N VAL A 101 -3.04 2.77 12.28
CA VAL A 101 -4.09 2.13 11.47
C VAL A 101 -4.59 0.87 12.18
N PRO A 102 -5.61 0.97 13.05
CA PRO A 102 -6.13 -0.19 13.77
C PRO A 102 -6.91 -1.13 12.84
N HIS A 103 -6.97 -2.41 13.22
CA HIS A 103 -7.87 -3.35 12.58
C HIS A 103 -9.33 -2.86 12.66
N PRO A 104 -10.20 -3.17 11.67
CA PRO A 104 -10.01 -4.16 10.59
C PRO A 104 -9.32 -3.63 9.33
N ALA A 105 -8.85 -2.38 9.29
CA ALA A 105 -8.17 -1.87 8.12
C ALA A 105 -6.84 -2.60 7.87
N SER A 106 -6.57 -2.96 6.62
CA SER A 106 -5.39 -3.69 6.20
C SER A 106 -4.26 -2.76 5.79
N LEU A 107 -3.03 -3.17 6.06
CA LEU A 107 -1.81 -2.53 5.59
C LEU A 107 -1.04 -3.47 4.66
N ALA A 108 -0.63 -2.96 3.51
CA ALA A 108 0.25 -3.66 2.58
C ALA A 108 1.53 -2.84 2.35
N LEU A 109 2.68 -3.46 2.49
CA LEU A 109 3.98 -2.80 2.28
C LEU A 109 4.39 -2.90 0.81
N VAL A 110 4.71 -1.77 0.18
CA VAL A 110 5.14 -1.73 -1.22
C VAL A 110 6.64 -1.98 -1.30
N LEU A 111 7.03 -3.06 -1.96
CA LEU A 111 8.43 -3.46 -2.14
C LEU A 111 8.77 -3.51 -3.64
N ASP A 112 9.34 -2.42 -4.13
CA ASP A 112 9.67 -2.28 -5.54
C ASP A 112 10.79 -3.24 -5.96
N THR A 113 10.47 -4.21 -6.78
CA THR A 113 11.42 -5.20 -7.31
C THR A 113 12.46 -4.64 -8.27
N ASP A 114 12.30 -3.39 -8.71
CA ASP A 114 13.32 -2.69 -9.50
C ASP A 114 14.34 -1.98 -8.60
N LEU A 115 14.00 -1.72 -7.34
CA LEU A 115 14.89 -1.08 -6.36
C LEU A 115 15.59 -2.07 -5.43
N PHE A 116 14.94 -3.21 -5.12
CA PHE A 116 15.41 -4.11 -4.08
C PHE A 116 15.71 -5.50 -4.63
N ALA A 117 16.81 -6.09 -4.17
CA ALA A 117 17.15 -7.48 -4.44
C ALA A 117 16.17 -8.44 -3.74
N ALA A 118 16.05 -9.66 -4.24
CA ALA A 118 15.07 -10.64 -3.76
C ALA A 118 15.23 -11.01 -2.26
N ASP A 119 16.46 -11.09 -1.77
CA ASP A 119 16.76 -11.36 -0.36
C ASP A 119 16.37 -10.18 0.55
N VAL A 120 16.53 -8.95 0.07
CA VAL A 120 16.08 -7.74 0.77
C VAL A 120 14.57 -7.70 0.86
N ILE A 121 13.86 -8.03 -0.23
CA ILE A 121 12.40 -8.11 -0.26
C ILE A 121 11.89 -9.17 0.72
N ALA A 122 12.47 -10.38 0.70
CA ALA A 122 12.07 -11.46 1.58
C ALA A 122 12.24 -11.09 3.07
N ARG A 123 13.40 -10.57 3.44
CA ARG A 123 13.68 -10.10 4.80
C ARG A 123 12.74 -8.98 5.23
N THR A 124 12.47 -8.03 4.34
CA THR A 124 11.58 -6.90 4.66
C THR A 124 10.13 -7.36 4.83
N ALA A 125 9.68 -8.35 4.05
CA ALA A 125 8.37 -8.97 4.23
C ALA A 125 8.23 -9.67 5.59
N GLU A 126 9.29 -10.30 6.10
CA GLU A 126 9.30 -10.88 7.46
C GLU A 126 9.17 -9.79 8.54
N HIS A 127 9.87 -8.67 8.39
CA HIS A 127 9.74 -7.52 9.30
C HIS A 127 8.34 -6.91 9.25
N ALA A 128 7.75 -6.79 8.07
CA ALA A 128 6.39 -6.30 7.90
C ALA A 128 5.37 -7.23 8.58
N GLN A 129 5.52 -8.55 8.43
CA GLN A 129 4.69 -9.53 9.12
C GLN A 129 4.80 -9.40 10.64
N ALA A 130 6.01 -9.29 11.16
CA ALA A 130 6.25 -9.12 12.59
C ALA A 130 5.66 -7.80 13.15
N ALA A 131 5.61 -6.76 12.34
CA ALA A 131 4.99 -5.48 12.69
C ALA A 131 3.45 -5.47 12.53
N GLY A 132 2.86 -6.55 12.02
CA GLY A 132 1.40 -6.70 11.88
C GLY A 132 0.84 -6.18 10.56
N PHE A 133 1.64 -6.06 9.52
CA PHE A 133 1.16 -5.82 8.16
C PHE A 133 0.45 -7.07 7.63
N ASP A 134 -0.50 -6.88 6.75
CA ASP A 134 -1.39 -7.93 6.26
C ASP A 134 -0.96 -8.47 4.89
N ALA A 135 -0.20 -7.70 4.12
CA ALA A 135 0.24 -8.06 2.79
C ALA A 135 1.50 -7.30 2.36
N VAL A 136 2.04 -7.70 1.22
CA VAL A 136 3.06 -6.94 0.47
C VAL A 136 2.57 -6.70 -0.95
N VAL A 137 3.08 -5.63 -1.56
CA VAL A 137 2.86 -5.31 -2.98
C VAL A 137 4.20 -5.28 -3.68
N VAL A 138 4.33 -5.99 -4.79
CA VAL A 138 5.54 -6.05 -5.62
C VAL A 138 5.21 -5.68 -7.06
N LYS A 139 6.18 -5.22 -7.85
CA LYS A 139 5.98 -4.93 -9.27
C LYS A 139 6.11 -6.16 -10.17
N LYS A 140 6.94 -7.10 -9.78
CA LYS A 140 7.22 -8.33 -10.55
C LYS A 140 7.01 -9.55 -9.67
N GLU A 141 6.80 -10.67 -10.32
CA GLU A 141 6.71 -11.95 -9.62
C GLU A 141 7.95 -12.21 -8.76
N THR A 142 7.69 -12.62 -7.53
CA THR A 142 8.70 -12.99 -6.54
C THR A 142 8.46 -14.43 -6.09
N PRO A 143 9.47 -15.14 -5.56
CA PRO A 143 9.23 -16.34 -4.77
C PRO A 143 8.22 -16.06 -3.64
N GLN A 144 7.65 -17.12 -3.07
CA GLN A 144 6.72 -16.99 -1.95
C GLN A 144 7.33 -16.17 -0.81
N LEU A 145 6.60 -15.16 -0.37
CA LEU A 145 6.99 -14.28 0.74
C LEU A 145 6.24 -14.67 2.03
N ALA A 146 6.66 -14.08 3.15
CA ALA A 146 6.05 -14.31 4.46
C ALA A 146 4.59 -13.85 4.55
N LEU A 147 4.17 -12.93 3.68
CA LEU A 147 2.83 -12.34 3.64
C LEU A 147 2.14 -12.59 2.29
N PRO A 148 0.80 -12.57 2.24
CA PRO A 148 0.05 -12.51 0.99
C PRO A 148 0.59 -11.42 0.07
N THR A 149 0.70 -11.72 -1.22
CA THR A 149 1.37 -10.84 -2.18
C THR A 149 0.39 -10.32 -3.22
N TYR A 150 0.38 -9.02 -3.42
CA TYR A 150 -0.24 -8.37 -4.57
C TYR A 150 0.83 -8.01 -5.59
N VAL A 151 0.50 -8.14 -6.87
CA VAL A 151 1.36 -7.67 -7.95
C VAL A 151 0.77 -6.38 -8.52
N TRP A 152 1.56 -5.32 -8.52
CA TRP A 152 1.21 -4.07 -9.17
C TRP A 152 1.46 -4.21 -10.67
N ASP A 153 0.40 -4.38 -11.41
CA ASP A 153 0.42 -4.45 -12.88
C ASP A 153 0.34 -3.04 -13.46
N GLU A 154 1.49 -2.49 -13.84
CA GLU A 154 1.57 -1.16 -14.44
C GLU A 154 0.90 -1.12 -15.82
N ALA A 155 0.95 -2.22 -16.60
CA ALA A 155 0.40 -2.27 -17.95
C ALA A 155 -1.13 -2.19 -17.94
N ASN A 156 -1.77 -2.79 -16.94
CA ASN A 156 -3.23 -2.81 -16.80
C ASN A 156 -3.73 -1.89 -15.67
N ALA A 157 -2.85 -1.08 -15.09
CA ALA A 157 -3.15 -0.18 -13.97
C ALA A 157 -3.99 -0.84 -12.88
N GLY A 158 -3.50 -1.95 -12.32
CA GLY A 158 -4.23 -2.73 -11.34
C GLY A 158 -3.37 -3.51 -10.33
N LEU A 159 -4.02 -3.92 -9.24
CA LEU A 159 -3.44 -4.82 -8.24
C LEU A 159 -4.01 -6.23 -8.45
N LEU A 160 -3.13 -7.17 -8.73
CA LEU A 160 -3.46 -8.59 -8.84
C LEU A 160 -3.20 -9.28 -7.51
N VAL A 161 -4.19 -10.03 -7.00
CA VAL A 161 -4.03 -10.90 -5.83
C VAL A 161 -3.36 -12.19 -6.26
N ARG A 162 -2.41 -12.66 -5.47
CA ARG A 162 -1.74 -13.95 -5.66
C ARG A 162 -1.94 -14.86 -4.46
#